data_1564e04a83f76212cba0f5536bf5f41d
#
_entry.id   1564e04a83f76212cba0f5536bf5f41d
#
_cell.length_a   1.000
_cell.length_b   1.000
_cell.length_c   1.000
_cell.angle_alpha   90.00
_cell.angle_beta   90.00
_cell.angle_gamma   90.00
#
_symmetry.space_group_name_H-M   'P 1'
#
loop_
_entity.id
_entity.type
_entity.pdbx_description
1 polymer ?
#
loop_
_entity_poly.entity_id
_entity_poly.type
_entity_poly.pdbx_seq_one_letter_code
_entity_poly.pdbx_strand_id
1 'polypeptide(L)'
;ELLTTAAGLANHTLVRLQKGGRGKWTNGEVKWIDYQANLAIIGVKDDEFWEGLKTIKFADANGLKEDLQVIRWRGGNIEKRAAEFSRFTVADANFNQAPRIELKASSEIEGAGQAELMVARNRVVGLVASKSGSTCSVIPAPFITDVIKLRKAEKYKGLGYFDFIWQPASNPAVIDYFKLDGAPRGVLVIKPGKKSSLKLHDIILEVGGFPIDIQGDYLDPDYGHVIMEYLACRNKWAGEIVKLKIWRDGKVQHLDYKLPKADFSENLVMDRPSDVEPTYLIMGGLVFVPLSAEFLSSWGSDWQRSAPFRLVFYNNQKAKKNQKSLVVLSLVLPDF
;
A
#
# COMPACT_ATOMS: atom_id res chain seq x y z
N GLU A 1 15.30 -3.19 -18.54
CA GLU A 1 14.21 -3.55 -17.63
C GLU A 1 13.07 -2.53 -17.73
N LEU A 2 11.83 -3.00 -17.63
CA LEU A 2 10.61 -2.18 -17.63
C LEU A 2 10.03 -2.17 -16.22
N LEU A 3 9.60 -0.99 -15.78
CA LEU A 3 8.89 -0.81 -14.51
C LEU A 3 7.39 -0.74 -14.77
N THR A 4 6.61 -1.42 -13.95
CA THR A 4 5.14 -1.38 -13.97
C THR A 4 4.57 -1.55 -12.56
N THR A 5 3.24 -1.52 -12.44
CA THR A 5 2.56 -1.85 -11.17
C THR A 5 2.42 -3.36 -11.00
N ALA A 6 2.59 -3.84 -9.77
CA ALA A 6 2.41 -5.26 -9.42
C ALA A 6 0.96 -5.71 -9.65
N ALA A 7 -0.01 -4.84 -9.34
CA ALA A 7 -1.44 -5.14 -9.53
C ALA A 7 -1.79 -5.46 -10.99
N GLY A 8 -1.09 -4.85 -11.95
CA GLY A 8 -1.26 -5.15 -13.38
C GLY A 8 -0.75 -6.52 -13.81
N LEU A 9 0.06 -7.17 -12.97
CA LEU A 9 0.63 -8.49 -13.23
C LEU A 9 0.04 -9.59 -12.34
N ALA A 10 -0.85 -9.24 -11.42
CA ALA A 10 -1.44 -10.22 -10.52
C ALA A 10 -2.13 -11.36 -11.30
N ASN A 11 -1.84 -12.60 -10.89
CA ASN A 11 -2.39 -13.84 -11.49
C ASN A 11 -2.11 -13.98 -13.00
N HIS A 12 -0.99 -13.44 -13.48
CA HIS A 12 -0.60 -13.55 -14.87
C HIS A 12 -0.20 -14.99 -15.22
N THR A 13 -0.61 -15.44 -16.42
CA THR A 13 -0.13 -16.68 -17.02
C THR A 13 0.90 -16.41 -18.12
N LEU A 14 0.81 -15.25 -18.75
CA LEU A 14 1.69 -14.82 -19.83
C LEU A 14 1.82 -13.30 -19.82
N VAL A 15 3.05 -12.81 -19.87
CA VAL A 15 3.35 -11.38 -20.03
C VAL A 15 3.84 -11.14 -21.46
N ARG A 16 3.15 -10.29 -22.19
CA ARG A 16 3.56 -9.86 -23.53
C ARG A 16 3.62 -8.35 -23.61
N LEU A 17 4.59 -7.88 -24.33
CA LEU A 17 4.89 -6.46 -24.50
C LEU A 17 4.85 -6.09 -25.97
N GLN A 18 4.37 -4.88 -26.25
CA GLN A 18 4.30 -4.35 -27.59
C GLN A 18 4.89 -2.94 -27.60
N LYS A 19 5.93 -2.74 -28.38
CA LYS A 19 6.61 -1.45 -28.49
C LYS A 19 5.74 -0.47 -29.28
N GLY A 20 5.49 0.70 -28.68
CA GLY A 20 4.67 1.72 -29.31
C GLY A 20 3.19 1.34 -29.53
N GLY A 21 2.68 0.30 -28.85
CA GLY A 21 1.29 -0.14 -28.98
C GLY A 21 0.91 -0.72 -30.34
N ARG A 22 1.90 -1.05 -31.18
CA ARG A 22 1.73 -1.64 -32.52
C ARG A 22 2.88 -2.57 -32.87
N GLY A 23 2.68 -3.45 -33.86
CA GLY A 23 3.71 -4.34 -34.36
C GLY A 23 3.87 -5.63 -33.56
N LYS A 24 5.10 -6.14 -33.48
CA LYS A 24 5.45 -7.43 -32.92
C LYS A 24 5.17 -7.48 -31.40
N TRP A 25 4.54 -8.55 -30.94
CA TRP A 25 4.46 -8.90 -29.54
C TRP A 25 5.72 -9.64 -29.10
N THR A 26 6.30 -9.23 -27.98
CA THR A 26 7.50 -9.84 -27.40
C THR A 26 7.17 -10.35 -26.01
N ASN A 27 7.65 -11.55 -25.67
CA ASN A 27 7.42 -12.14 -24.35
C ASN A 27 8.28 -11.43 -23.32
N GLY A 28 7.64 -11.08 -22.22
CA GLY A 28 8.28 -10.54 -21.02
C GLY A 28 8.41 -11.59 -19.94
N GLU A 29 9.40 -11.42 -19.06
CA GLU A 29 9.64 -12.24 -17.88
C GLU A 29 9.59 -11.34 -16.65
N VAL A 30 8.75 -11.68 -15.68
CA VAL A 30 8.71 -10.95 -14.40
C VAL A 30 9.99 -11.24 -13.63
N LYS A 31 10.85 -10.23 -13.51
CA LYS A 31 12.14 -10.31 -12.80
C LYS A 31 12.01 -10.04 -11.32
N TRP A 32 11.03 -9.28 -10.94
CA TRP A 32 10.74 -8.92 -9.55
C TRP A 32 9.33 -8.36 -9.44
N ILE A 33 8.66 -8.68 -8.35
CA ILE A 33 7.34 -8.18 -8.01
C ILE A 33 7.24 -7.97 -6.49
N ASP A 34 6.62 -6.85 -6.09
CA ASP A 34 6.26 -6.57 -4.70
C ASP A 34 4.86 -5.97 -4.66
N TYR A 35 3.92 -6.76 -4.17
CA TYR A 35 2.51 -6.37 -4.09
C TYR A 35 2.26 -5.28 -3.04
N GLN A 36 3.07 -5.21 -1.98
CA GLN A 36 2.94 -4.17 -0.96
C GLN A 36 3.41 -2.81 -1.47
N ALA A 37 4.53 -2.78 -2.19
CA ALA A 37 4.98 -1.58 -2.89
C ALA A 37 4.15 -1.27 -4.13
N ASN A 38 3.37 -2.24 -4.63
CA ASN A 38 2.68 -2.22 -5.91
C ASN A 38 3.61 -1.91 -7.09
N LEU A 39 4.79 -2.52 -7.09
CA LEU A 39 5.80 -2.33 -8.12
C LEU A 39 6.26 -3.69 -8.66
N ALA A 40 6.54 -3.74 -9.97
CA ALA A 40 7.11 -4.91 -10.61
C ALA A 40 8.10 -4.52 -11.70
N ILE A 41 9.03 -5.40 -11.98
CA ILE A 41 10.04 -5.24 -13.02
C ILE A 41 9.96 -6.40 -13.99
N ILE A 42 9.87 -6.07 -15.27
CA ILE A 42 9.80 -7.01 -16.38
C ILE A 42 11.10 -6.90 -17.18
N GLY A 43 11.68 -8.04 -17.46
CA GLY A 43 12.78 -8.20 -18.41
C GLY A 43 12.28 -8.70 -19.77
N VAL A 44 13.00 -8.39 -20.81
CA VAL A 44 12.81 -8.93 -22.16
C VAL A 44 14.15 -9.44 -22.65
N LYS A 45 14.18 -10.68 -23.14
CA LYS A 45 15.41 -11.34 -23.64
C LYS A 45 15.76 -10.94 -25.06
N ASP A 46 14.81 -10.40 -25.81
CA ASP A 46 14.99 -9.96 -27.19
C ASP A 46 15.66 -8.58 -27.20
N ASP A 47 16.93 -8.51 -27.62
CA ASP A 47 17.70 -7.27 -27.63
C ASP A 47 17.12 -6.24 -28.63
N GLU A 48 16.54 -6.69 -29.74
CA GLU A 48 15.84 -5.83 -30.71
C GLU A 48 14.71 -5.03 -30.09
N PHE A 49 14.07 -5.60 -29.03
CA PHE A 49 13.03 -4.90 -28.30
C PHE A 49 13.54 -3.60 -27.65
N TRP A 50 14.79 -3.56 -27.21
CA TRP A 50 15.37 -2.41 -26.51
C TRP A 50 15.86 -1.30 -27.44
N GLU A 51 16.03 -1.58 -28.73
CA GLU A 51 16.51 -0.59 -29.69
C GLU A 51 15.57 0.61 -29.78
N GLY A 52 16.14 1.82 -29.75
CA GLY A 52 15.41 3.09 -29.81
C GLY A 52 14.62 3.45 -28.53
N LEU A 53 14.55 2.56 -27.52
CA LEU A 53 13.99 2.91 -26.21
C LEU A 53 15.00 3.73 -25.40
N LYS A 54 14.50 4.75 -24.72
CA LYS A 54 15.31 5.62 -23.84
C LYS A 54 14.91 5.43 -22.38
N THR A 55 15.87 5.55 -21.50
CA THR A 55 15.60 5.55 -20.06
C THR A 55 14.80 6.79 -19.66
N ILE A 56 13.82 6.59 -18.80
CA ILE A 56 13.03 7.69 -18.21
C ILE A 56 13.84 8.39 -17.13
N LYS A 57 13.50 9.67 -16.88
CA LYS A 57 14.02 10.44 -15.75
C LYS A 57 12.89 10.66 -14.76
N PHE A 58 13.12 10.32 -13.51
CA PHE A 58 12.17 10.58 -12.42
C PHE A 58 12.24 12.03 -11.95
N ALA A 59 11.10 12.54 -11.50
CA ALA A 59 11.01 13.80 -10.77
C ALA A 59 11.49 13.59 -9.31
N ASP A 60 12.05 14.64 -8.72
CA ASP A 60 12.27 14.74 -7.28
C ASP A 60 11.00 15.20 -6.55
N ALA A 61 11.05 15.31 -5.22
CA ALA A 61 9.90 15.70 -4.41
C ALA A 61 9.34 17.10 -4.78
N ASN A 62 10.17 18.02 -5.22
CA ASN A 62 9.76 19.38 -5.59
C ASN A 62 8.99 19.42 -6.93
N GLY A 63 9.21 18.45 -7.81
CA GLY A 63 8.58 18.37 -9.13
C GLY A 63 7.24 17.63 -9.17
N LEU A 64 6.62 17.34 -8.03
CA LEU A 64 5.44 16.45 -7.96
C LEU A 64 4.08 17.16 -8.03
N LYS A 65 4.02 18.49 -8.02
CA LYS A 65 2.76 19.22 -7.80
C LYS A 65 2.30 20.07 -8.99
N GLU A 66 3.17 20.35 -9.93
CA GLU A 66 2.92 21.33 -11.00
C GLU A 66 2.98 20.72 -12.38
N ASP A 67 2.23 21.25 -13.32
CA ASP A 67 2.23 20.88 -14.75
C ASP A 67 2.02 19.37 -14.98
N LEU A 68 1.15 18.77 -14.18
CA LEU A 68 0.91 17.32 -14.23
C LEU A 68 0.13 16.93 -15.49
N GLN A 69 0.55 15.83 -16.10
CA GLN A 69 -0.16 15.19 -17.22
C GLN A 69 -0.15 13.67 -17.02
N VAL A 70 -1.27 13.03 -17.33
CA VAL A 70 -1.33 11.56 -17.48
C VAL A 70 -1.07 11.22 -18.92
N ILE A 71 -0.19 10.24 -19.14
CA ILE A 71 0.17 9.75 -20.50
C ILE A 71 -0.15 8.27 -20.59
N ARG A 72 -0.81 7.88 -21.66
CA ARG A 72 -1.08 6.47 -21.99
C ARG A 72 -1.02 6.19 -23.49
N TRP A 73 -0.92 4.92 -23.82
CA TRP A 73 -1.16 4.42 -25.16
C TRP A 73 -2.62 4.01 -25.32
N ARG A 74 -3.26 4.49 -26.39
CA ARG A 74 -4.61 4.07 -26.77
C ARG A 74 -4.70 3.91 -28.28
N GLY A 75 -5.01 2.70 -28.74
CA GLY A 75 -5.13 2.42 -30.17
C GLY A 75 -3.87 2.72 -30.98
N GLY A 76 -2.68 2.57 -30.39
CA GLY A 76 -1.39 2.84 -31.01
C GLY A 76 -0.99 4.33 -31.08
N ASN A 77 -1.72 5.20 -30.37
CA ASN A 77 -1.41 6.63 -30.25
C ASN A 77 -1.14 7.00 -28.78
N ILE A 78 -0.29 8.00 -28.58
CA ILE A 78 -0.09 8.59 -27.26
C ILE A 78 -1.22 9.58 -26.99
N GLU A 79 -1.97 9.31 -25.93
CA GLU A 79 -2.95 10.24 -25.36
C GLU A 79 -2.34 10.94 -24.14
N LYS A 80 -2.49 12.27 -24.08
CA LYS A 80 -2.06 13.09 -22.95
C LYS A 80 -3.24 13.90 -22.46
N ARG A 81 -3.42 13.94 -21.13
CA ARG A 81 -4.44 14.78 -20.47
C ARG A 81 -3.81 15.50 -19.30
N ALA A 82 -4.20 16.73 -19.11
CA ALA A 82 -3.85 17.49 -17.91
C ALA A 82 -4.35 16.79 -16.66
N ALA A 83 -3.62 16.97 -15.59
CA ALA A 83 -4.00 16.53 -14.27
C ALA A 83 -3.68 17.63 -13.24
N GLU A 84 -4.54 17.76 -12.23
CA GLU A 84 -4.40 18.74 -11.16
C GLU A 84 -4.01 18.03 -9.88
N PHE A 85 -2.96 18.50 -9.23
CA PHE A 85 -2.56 18.01 -7.91
C PHE A 85 -3.66 18.30 -6.89
N SER A 86 -4.03 17.29 -6.10
CA SER A 86 -4.98 17.43 -5.01
C SER A 86 -4.29 17.40 -3.64
N ARG A 87 -3.66 16.30 -3.31
CA ARG A 87 -2.94 16.12 -2.03
C ARG A 87 -2.01 14.91 -2.06
N PHE A 88 -1.14 14.84 -1.07
CA PHE A 88 -0.54 13.57 -0.68
C PHE A 88 -1.41 12.87 0.37
N THR A 89 -1.37 11.56 0.36
CA THR A 89 -2.04 10.72 1.34
C THR A 89 -1.25 9.41 1.50
N VAL A 90 -1.55 8.67 2.54
CA VAL A 90 -1.07 7.30 2.66
C VAL A 90 -2.09 6.39 2.00
N ALA A 91 -1.62 5.39 1.25
CA ALA A 91 -2.51 4.41 0.65
C ALA A 91 -3.37 3.79 1.76
N ASP A 92 -4.68 3.82 1.55
CA ASP A 92 -5.59 3.17 2.49
C ASP A 92 -5.22 1.70 2.60
N ALA A 93 -5.09 1.25 3.83
CA ALA A 93 -4.81 -0.14 4.16
C ALA A 93 -6.03 -1.06 3.89
N ASN A 94 -6.81 -0.76 2.86
CA ASN A 94 -7.83 -1.67 2.36
C ASN A 94 -7.13 -2.95 1.97
N PHE A 95 -7.41 -4.03 2.69
CA PHE A 95 -6.79 -5.33 2.53
C PHE A 95 -5.33 -5.42 3.00
N ASN A 96 -4.99 -4.81 4.15
CA ASN A 96 -3.69 -5.00 4.80
C ASN A 96 -2.46 -4.62 3.95
N GLN A 97 -2.59 -3.65 3.06
CA GLN A 97 -1.43 -3.12 2.35
C GLN A 97 -0.55 -2.31 3.29
N ALA A 98 0.76 -2.38 3.09
CA ALA A 98 1.67 -1.54 3.83
C ALA A 98 1.40 -0.05 3.54
N PRO A 99 1.50 0.82 4.55
CA PRO A 99 1.32 2.24 4.35
C PRO A 99 2.42 2.76 3.43
N ARG A 100 2.03 3.33 2.30
CA ARG A 100 2.94 4.03 1.38
C ARG A 100 2.36 5.36 0.98
N ILE A 101 3.23 6.29 0.69
CA ILE A 101 2.78 7.58 0.18
C ILE A 101 2.13 7.44 -1.19
N GLU A 102 1.05 8.15 -1.41
CA GLU A 102 0.40 8.32 -2.69
C GLU A 102 0.16 9.79 -2.98
N LEU A 103 0.33 10.17 -4.23
CA LEU A 103 -0.13 11.43 -4.76
C LEU A 103 -1.54 11.25 -5.31
N LYS A 104 -2.47 12.09 -4.88
CA LYS A 104 -3.81 12.17 -5.48
C LYS A 104 -3.85 13.35 -6.44
N ALA A 105 -4.32 13.08 -7.65
CA ALA A 105 -4.52 14.09 -8.67
C ALA A 105 -5.86 13.86 -9.38
N SER A 106 -6.49 14.91 -9.88
CA SER A 106 -7.69 14.80 -10.72
C SER A 106 -7.32 14.89 -12.19
N SER A 107 -7.94 14.07 -13.03
CA SER A 107 -7.79 14.11 -14.48
C SER A 107 -9.05 13.57 -15.16
N GLU A 108 -9.42 14.19 -16.26
CA GLU A 108 -10.55 13.75 -17.08
C GLU A 108 -10.18 12.64 -18.07
N ILE A 109 -9.00 12.05 -17.96
CA ILE A 109 -8.62 10.92 -18.81
C ILE A 109 -9.57 9.75 -18.54
N GLU A 110 -10.24 9.23 -19.56
CA GLU A 110 -11.18 8.12 -19.42
C GLU A 110 -10.46 6.76 -19.37
N GLY A 111 -11.04 5.81 -18.63
CA GLY A 111 -10.60 4.41 -18.57
C GLY A 111 -9.70 4.09 -17.38
N ALA A 112 -9.27 2.84 -17.32
CA ALA A 112 -8.41 2.33 -16.24
C ALA A 112 -7.03 2.94 -16.33
N GLY A 113 -6.49 3.38 -15.18
CA GLY A 113 -5.24 4.08 -15.10
C GLY A 113 -4.06 3.29 -14.57
N GLN A 114 -4.14 1.94 -14.49
CA GLN A 114 -3.03 1.15 -13.94
C GLN A 114 -1.79 1.23 -14.82
N ALA A 115 -0.64 1.48 -14.18
CA ALA A 115 0.69 1.59 -14.77
C ALA A 115 0.85 2.72 -15.81
N GLU A 116 -0.15 3.59 -15.97
CA GLU A 116 0.00 4.79 -16.77
C GLU A 116 0.99 5.76 -16.11
N LEU A 117 1.68 6.54 -16.95
CA LEU A 117 2.65 7.50 -16.44
C LEU A 117 1.97 8.82 -16.07
N MET A 118 2.24 9.31 -14.88
CA MET A 118 2.07 10.71 -14.57
C MET A 118 3.41 11.43 -14.78
N VAL A 119 3.40 12.51 -15.54
CA VAL A 119 4.60 13.26 -15.92
C VAL A 119 4.44 14.75 -15.65
N ALA A 120 5.55 15.43 -15.41
CA ALA A 120 5.68 16.87 -15.37
C ALA A 120 7.00 17.28 -15.97
N ARG A 121 7.03 18.31 -16.82
CA ARG A 121 8.27 18.88 -17.41
C ARG A 121 9.24 17.82 -17.94
N ASN A 122 8.73 16.83 -18.68
CA ASN A 122 9.49 15.68 -19.22
C ASN A 122 10.14 14.76 -18.18
N ARG A 123 9.69 14.77 -16.93
CA ARG A 123 10.09 13.84 -15.88
C ARG A 123 8.89 13.01 -15.43
N VAL A 124 9.13 11.77 -15.08
CA VAL A 124 8.08 10.90 -14.52
C VAL A 124 7.86 11.25 -13.06
N VAL A 125 6.67 11.72 -12.75
CA VAL A 125 6.19 12.04 -11.39
C VAL A 125 5.81 10.77 -10.63
N GLY A 126 5.33 9.76 -11.35
CA GLY A 126 4.98 8.47 -10.76
C GLY A 126 4.19 7.57 -11.70
N LEU A 127 3.79 6.42 -11.16
CA LEU A 127 2.93 5.44 -11.81
C LEU A 127 1.52 5.53 -11.24
N VAL A 128 0.52 5.62 -12.10
CA VAL A 128 -0.88 5.53 -11.68
C VAL A 128 -1.15 4.13 -11.17
N ALA A 129 -1.52 4.01 -9.89
CA ALA A 129 -1.86 2.74 -9.24
C ALA A 129 -3.32 2.39 -9.44
N SER A 130 -4.21 3.39 -9.42
CA SER A 130 -5.64 3.23 -9.62
C SER A 130 -6.29 4.55 -10.02
N LYS A 131 -7.48 4.47 -10.58
CA LYS A 131 -8.34 5.61 -10.88
C LYS A 131 -9.77 5.33 -10.43
N SER A 132 -10.39 6.31 -9.80
CA SER A 132 -11.80 6.26 -9.41
C SER A 132 -12.45 7.60 -9.78
N GLY A 133 -13.40 7.55 -10.70
CA GLY A 133 -13.95 8.79 -11.30
C GLY A 133 -12.83 9.60 -11.97
N SER A 134 -12.68 10.85 -11.60
CA SER A 134 -11.60 11.74 -12.05
C SER A 134 -10.31 11.60 -11.20
N THR A 135 -10.36 10.95 -10.03
CA THR A 135 -9.21 10.88 -9.11
C THR A 135 -8.25 9.77 -9.48
N CYS A 136 -7.00 10.13 -9.73
CA CYS A 136 -5.87 9.21 -9.92
C CYS A 136 -5.10 9.06 -8.59
N SER A 137 -4.82 7.82 -8.22
CA SER A 137 -3.88 7.48 -7.15
C SER A 137 -2.55 7.12 -7.79
N VAL A 138 -1.48 7.80 -7.40
CA VAL A 138 -0.18 7.71 -8.06
C VAL A 138 0.89 7.31 -7.06
N ILE A 139 1.69 6.31 -7.39
CA ILE A 139 2.89 5.94 -6.65
C ILE A 139 3.99 6.95 -7.02
N PRO A 140 4.44 7.82 -6.12
CA PRO A 140 5.33 8.92 -6.49
C PRO A 140 6.75 8.47 -6.78
N ALA A 141 7.39 9.18 -7.69
CA ALA A 141 8.73 8.90 -8.19
C ALA A 141 9.81 8.77 -7.10
N PRO A 142 9.86 9.59 -6.04
CA PRO A 142 10.84 9.40 -4.97
C PRO A 142 10.74 8.03 -4.32
N PHE A 143 9.53 7.58 -3.96
CA PHE A 143 9.31 6.24 -3.40
C PHE A 143 9.76 5.13 -4.36
N ILE A 144 9.39 5.24 -5.65
CA ILE A 144 9.82 4.29 -6.69
C ILE A 144 11.35 4.23 -6.79
N THR A 145 12.00 5.39 -6.79
CA THR A 145 13.46 5.51 -6.90
C THR A 145 14.16 4.83 -5.73
N ASP A 146 13.66 5.03 -4.52
CA ASP A 146 14.24 4.43 -3.31
C ASP A 146 14.11 2.89 -3.33
N VAL A 147 12.93 2.37 -3.68
CA VAL A 147 12.71 0.92 -3.81
C VAL A 147 13.66 0.32 -4.86
N ILE A 148 13.76 0.93 -6.05
CA ILE A 148 14.63 0.44 -7.13
C ILE A 148 16.10 0.48 -6.71
N LYS A 149 16.54 1.57 -6.07
CA LYS A 149 17.91 1.73 -5.59
C LYS A 149 18.28 0.64 -4.59
N LEU A 150 17.41 0.37 -3.62
CA LEU A 150 17.65 -0.65 -2.61
C LEU A 150 17.59 -2.06 -3.18
N ARG A 151 16.67 -2.31 -4.12
CA ARG A 151 16.62 -3.59 -4.85
C ARG A 151 17.92 -3.86 -5.59
N LYS A 152 18.43 -2.88 -6.35
CA LYS A 152 19.71 -3.00 -7.07
C LYS A 152 20.89 -3.26 -6.14
N ALA A 153 20.85 -2.70 -4.94
CA ALA A 153 21.87 -2.90 -3.92
C ALA A 153 21.66 -4.18 -3.08
N GLU A 154 20.64 -5.00 -3.38
CA GLU A 154 20.22 -6.19 -2.63
C GLU A 154 19.90 -5.92 -1.14
N LYS A 155 19.51 -4.68 -0.84
CA LYS A 155 19.20 -4.22 0.52
C LYS A 155 17.69 -4.09 0.77
N TYR A 156 16.86 -4.25 -0.25
CA TYR A 156 15.43 -4.15 -0.10
C TYR A 156 14.86 -5.36 0.65
N LYS A 157 14.30 -5.14 1.83
CA LYS A 157 13.73 -6.17 2.71
C LYS A 157 12.21 -6.19 2.72
N GLY A 158 11.58 -5.38 1.88
CA GLY A 158 10.14 -5.13 1.89
C GLY A 158 9.78 -3.92 2.73
N LEU A 159 8.51 -3.53 2.65
CA LEU A 159 7.98 -2.39 3.41
C LEU A 159 7.84 -2.76 4.88
N GLY A 160 8.13 -1.79 5.74
CA GLY A 160 7.82 -1.85 7.16
C GLY A 160 6.39 -1.34 7.44
N TYR A 161 5.87 -1.65 8.61
CA TYR A 161 4.62 -1.08 9.10
C TYR A 161 4.63 -1.03 10.63
N PHE A 162 3.66 -0.31 11.21
CA PHE A 162 3.42 -0.34 12.65
C PHE A 162 2.36 -1.39 12.97
N ASP A 163 2.72 -2.41 13.74
CA ASP A 163 1.85 -3.55 14.09
C ASP A 163 0.97 -3.30 15.34
N PHE A 164 0.94 -2.07 15.81
CA PHE A 164 0.08 -1.63 16.91
C PHE A 164 -1.16 -0.90 16.39
N ILE A 165 -2.23 -0.89 17.21
CA ILE A 165 -3.43 -0.11 16.94
C ILE A 165 -3.48 1.06 17.91
N TRP A 166 -3.84 2.22 17.40
CA TRP A 166 -3.93 3.45 18.16
C TRP A 166 -5.26 4.18 17.90
N GLN A 167 -5.54 5.16 18.72
CA GLN A 167 -6.64 6.08 18.53
C GLN A 167 -6.19 7.52 18.79
N PRO A 168 -6.88 8.54 18.20
CA PRO A 168 -6.63 9.94 18.49
C PRO A 168 -6.67 10.24 19.98
N ALA A 169 -5.72 11.04 20.48
CA ALA A 169 -5.70 11.51 21.86
C ALA A 169 -6.47 12.83 22.01
N SER A 170 -7.61 12.96 21.32
CA SER A 170 -8.41 14.20 21.28
C SER A 170 -9.35 14.40 22.48
N ASN A 171 -9.62 13.36 23.27
CA ASN A 171 -10.49 13.46 24.42
C ASN A 171 -9.74 14.04 25.63
N PRO A 172 -10.10 15.23 26.15
CA PRO A 172 -9.44 15.85 27.30
C PRO A 172 -9.40 14.93 28.53
N ALA A 173 -10.47 14.16 28.78
CA ALA A 173 -10.54 13.22 29.90
C ALA A 173 -9.45 12.12 29.82
N VAL A 174 -9.06 11.72 28.62
CA VAL A 174 -7.95 10.77 28.41
C VAL A 174 -6.62 11.41 28.77
N ILE A 175 -6.40 12.64 28.36
CA ILE A 175 -5.19 13.41 28.67
C ILE A 175 -5.05 13.61 30.18
N ASP A 176 -6.12 14.02 30.84
CA ASP A 176 -6.15 14.20 32.30
C ASP A 176 -5.91 12.89 33.05
N TYR A 177 -6.54 11.79 32.60
CA TYR A 177 -6.37 10.47 33.19
C TYR A 177 -4.92 9.98 33.13
N PHE A 178 -4.26 10.17 32.00
CA PHE A 178 -2.85 9.78 31.82
C PHE A 178 -1.87 10.87 32.28
N LYS A 179 -2.38 11.98 32.81
CA LYS A 179 -1.59 13.11 33.34
C LYS A 179 -0.56 13.62 32.34
N LEU A 180 -0.93 13.66 31.04
CA LEU A 180 -0.06 14.22 30.01
C LEU A 180 0.09 15.72 30.28
N ASP A 181 1.32 16.16 30.43
CA ASP A 181 1.62 17.56 30.67
C ASP A 181 1.45 18.41 29.39
N GLY A 182 1.02 19.65 29.52
CA GLY A 182 0.87 20.60 28.43
C GLY A 182 -0.35 20.33 27.52
N ALA A 183 -0.28 20.84 26.29
CA ALA A 183 -1.37 20.72 25.33
C ALA A 183 -1.57 19.26 24.86
N PRO A 184 -2.80 18.87 24.52
CA PRO A 184 -3.10 17.56 23.92
C PRO A 184 -2.24 17.33 22.67
N ARG A 185 -1.57 16.19 22.60
CA ARG A 185 -0.72 15.78 21.48
C ARG A 185 -0.53 14.26 21.49
N GLY A 186 -0.15 13.74 20.32
CA GLY A 186 0.13 12.33 20.15
C GLY A 186 -1.11 11.46 20.05
N VAL A 187 -0.89 10.15 20.00
CA VAL A 187 -1.92 9.12 19.83
C VAL A 187 -1.80 8.05 20.90
N LEU A 188 -2.94 7.54 21.36
CA LEU A 188 -3.04 6.53 22.40
C LEU A 188 -2.95 5.13 21.82
N VAL A 189 -2.02 4.30 22.26
CA VAL A 189 -1.92 2.89 21.90
C VAL A 189 -3.02 2.10 22.62
N ILE A 190 -3.94 1.54 21.83
CA ILE A 190 -5.05 0.70 22.32
C ILE A 190 -4.79 -0.80 22.15
N LYS A 191 -3.83 -1.17 21.30
CA LYS A 191 -3.36 -2.54 21.15
C LYS A 191 -1.89 -2.53 20.72
N PRO A 192 -0.96 -2.90 21.58
CA PRO A 192 0.45 -3.00 21.21
C PRO A 192 0.69 -4.18 20.26
N GLY A 193 1.75 -4.08 19.45
CA GLY A 193 2.21 -5.17 18.58
C GLY A 193 2.75 -6.36 19.39
N LYS A 194 2.78 -7.54 18.78
CA LYS A 194 3.14 -8.79 19.48
C LYS A 194 4.57 -8.82 20.02
N LYS A 195 5.51 -8.16 19.35
CA LYS A 195 6.93 -8.11 19.72
C LYS A 195 7.41 -6.67 19.94
N SER A 196 6.50 -5.81 20.31
CA SER A 196 6.73 -4.39 20.48
C SER A 196 7.19 -4.08 21.91
N SER A 197 8.03 -3.07 22.06
CA SER A 197 8.35 -2.45 23.35
C SER A 197 7.23 -1.52 23.85
N LEU A 198 6.23 -1.22 23.00
CA LEU A 198 5.05 -0.47 23.36
C LEU A 198 4.14 -1.28 24.29
N LYS A 199 3.43 -0.57 25.16
CA LYS A 199 2.42 -1.12 26.04
C LYS A 199 1.06 -0.50 25.76
N LEU A 200 0.03 -1.17 26.23
CA LEU A 200 -1.31 -0.61 26.25
C LEU A 200 -1.30 0.71 27.02
N HIS A 201 -1.95 1.72 26.47
CA HIS A 201 -2.06 3.08 27.00
C HIS A 201 -0.79 3.94 26.92
N ASP A 202 0.24 3.54 26.23
CA ASP A 202 1.30 4.48 25.83
C ASP A 202 0.71 5.58 24.95
N ILE A 203 1.17 6.82 25.11
CA ILE A 203 0.86 7.90 24.18
C ILE A 203 2.11 8.15 23.34
N ILE A 204 2.02 7.95 22.04
CA ILE A 204 3.12 8.19 21.11
C ILE A 204 3.17 9.70 20.83
N LEU A 205 4.26 10.35 21.20
CA LEU A 205 4.46 11.77 21.03
C LEU A 205 5.31 12.13 19.80
N GLU A 206 6.29 11.27 19.48
CA GLU A 206 7.15 11.45 18.31
C GLU A 206 7.52 10.09 17.71
N VAL A 207 7.64 10.07 16.39
CA VAL A 207 8.09 8.91 15.61
C VAL A 207 9.24 9.36 14.70
N GLY A 208 10.43 8.78 14.87
CA GLY A 208 11.59 9.11 14.05
C GLY A 208 12.02 10.58 14.13
N GLY A 209 11.71 11.29 15.24
CA GLY A 209 11.99 12.71 15.44
C GLY A 209 10.87 13.64 14.94
N PHE A 210 9.81 13.11 14.34
CA PHE A 210 8.65 13.91 13.93
C PHE A 210 7.61 13.93 15.05
N PRO A 211 7.21 15.12 15.54
CA PRO A 211 6.07 15.24 16.47
C PRO A 211 4.78 14.74 15.85
N ILE A 212 4.00 14.01 16.62
CA ILE A 212 2.69 13.49 16.21
C ILE A 212 1.61 14.33 16.88
N ASP A 213 0.65 14.79 16.10
CA ASP A 213 -0.49 15.55 16.60
C ASP A 213 -1.60 14.63 17.17
N ILE A 214 -2.70 15.24 17.62
CA ILE A 214 -3.83 14.50 18.23
C ILE A 214 -4.63 13.68 17.22
N GLN A 215 -4.47 13.91 15.93
CA GLN A 215 -5.12 13.14 14.85
C GLN A 215 -4.24 11.99 14.36
N GLY A 216 -2.99 11.95 14.78
CA GLY A 216 -2.01 10.97 14.32
C GLY A 216 -1.20 11.43 13.10
N ASP A 217 -1.33 12.70 12.73
CA ASP A 217 -0.58 13.29 11.64
C ASP A 217 0.75 13.88 12.10
N TYR A 218 1.68 14.02 11.18
CA TYR A 218 2.92 14.77 11.34
C TYR A 218 3.12 15.68 10.12
N LEU A 219 3.95 16.71 10.29
CA LEU A 219 4.32 17.61 9.20
C LEU A 219 5.56 17.07 8.49
N ASP A 220 5.35 16.47 7.32
CA ASP A 220 6.41 16.02 6.43
C ASP A 220 6.96 17.20 5.61
N PRO A 221 8.30 17.41 5.53
CA PRO A 221 8.89 18.52 4.78
C PRO A 221 8.57 18.48 3.28
N ASP A 222 8.36 17.30 2.70
CA ASP A 222 8.12 17.12 1.27
C ASP A 222 6.62 17.00 0.93
N TYR A 223 5.83 16.40 1.82
CA TYR A 223 4.46 15.99 1.55
C TYR A 223 3.39 16.74 2.33
N GLY A 224 3.78 17.57 3.33
CA GLY A 224 2.85 18.31 4.18
C GLY A 224 2.29 17.43 5.30
N HIS A 225 1.04 17.66 5.74
CA HIS A 225 0.42 16.85 6.78
C HIS A 225 0.12 15.45 6.25
N VAL A 226 0.72 14.44 6.89
CA VAL A 226 0.61 13.02 6.54
C VAL A 226 0.46 12.20 7.81
N ILE A 227 -0.36 11.16 7.74
CA ILE A 227 -0.55 10.25 8.87
C ILE A 227 0.73 9.49 9.22
N MET A 228 0.99 9.28 10.50
CA MET A 228 2.25 8.74 11.03
C MET A 228 2.63 7.35 10.51
N GLU A 229 1.67 6.57 10.02
CA GLU A 229 1.94 5.24 9.44
C GLU A 229 2.96 5.30 8.31
N TYR A 230 3.00 6.40 7.56
CA TYR A 230 4.00 6.57 6.50
C TYR A 230 5.44 6.59 7.03
N LEU A 231 5.67 7.00 8.28
CA LEU A 231 7.00 6.98 8.90
C LEU A 231 7.62 5.58 8.99
N ALA A 232 6.81 4.51 8.87
CA ALA A 232 7.31 3.15 8.73
C ALA A 232 7.92 2.86 7.34
N CYS A 233 7.61 3.68 6.33
CA CYS A 233 8.10 3.53 4.96
C CYS A 233 8.87 4.77 4.45
N ARG A 234 8.93 5.86 5.22
CA ARG A 234 9.66 7.08 4.87
C ARG A 234 11.16 6.86 5.07
N ASN A 235 11.84 6.51 3.99
CA ASN A 235 13.27 6.14 4.03
C ASN A 235 13.59 5.06 5.08
N LYS A 236 12.62 4.18 5.33
CA LYS A 236 12.71 3.08 6.27
C LYS A 236 12.14 1.80 5.67
N TRP A 237 12.68 0.66 6.13
CA TRP A 237 12.34 -0.63 5.56
C TRP A 237 12.15 -1.67 6.67
N ALA A 238 11.58 -2.79 6.34
CA ALA A 238 11.41 -3.88 7.27
C ALA A 238 12.72 -4.27 7.96
N GLY A 239 12.67 -4.45 9.27
CA GLY A 239 13.80 -4.78 10.13
C GLY A 239 14.63 -3.60 10.63
N GLU A 240 14.38 -2.38 10.12
CA GLU A 240 15.04 -1.16 10.62
C GLU A 240 14.41 -0.67 11.92
N ILE A 241 15.17 0.13 12.65
CA ILE A 241 14.75 0.71 13.93
C ILE A 241 14.24 2.12 13.70
N VAL A 242 13.06 2.41 14.25
CA VAL A 242 12.50 3.75 14.39
C VAL A 242 12.47 4.11 15.87
N LYS A 243 12.98 5.29 16.20
CA LYS A 243 12.93 5.81 17.58
C LYS A 243 11.56 6.39 17.86
N LEU A 244 10.95 5.98 18.96
CA LEU A 244 9.70 6.51 19.45
C LEU A 244 9.96 7.29 20.72
N LYS A 245 9.31 8.46 20.85
CA LYS A 245 9.18 9.18 22.11
C LYS A 245 7.74 8.99 22.58
N ILE A 246 7.59 8.44 23.75
CA ILE A 246 6.28 8.10 24.31
C ILE A 246 6.09 8.77 25.68
N TRP A 247 4.83 8.88 26.07
CA TRP A 247 4.42 9.15 27.44
C TRP A 247 3.89 7.86 28.08
N ARG A 248 4.46 7.47 29.20
CA ARG A 248 4.08 6.29 29.97
C ARG A 248 4.23 6.58 31.45
N ASP A 249 3.20 6.30 32.23
CA ASP A 249 3.19 6.42 33.71
C ASP A 249 3.67 7.81 34.19
N GLY A 250 3.20 8.89 33.56
CA GLY A 250 3.54 10.26 33.92
C GLY A 250 4.95 10.70 33.52
N LYS A 251 5.64 10.00 32.62
CA LYS A 251 7.01 10.30 32.21
C LYS A 251 7.23 10.11 30.71
N VAL A 252 8.07 10.96 30.14
CA VAL A 252 8.58 10.76 28.78
C VAL A 252 9.59 9.61 28.78
N GLN A 253 9.46 8.72 27.81
CA GLN A 253 10.39 7.62 27.58
C GLN A 253 10.76 7.54 26.09
N HIS A 254 11.95 7.02 25.80
CA HIS A 254 12.41 6.76 24.44
C HIS A 254 12.53 5.26 24.22
N LEU A 255 11.98 4.79 23.12
CA LEU A 255 11.96 3.37 22.76
C LEU A 255 12.52 3.17 21.37
N ASP A 256 13.24 2.08 21.18
CA ASP A 256 13.61 1.58 19.87
C ASP A 256 12.51 0.61 19.40
N TYR A 257 11.90 0.95 18.26
CA TYR A 257 10.87 0.15 17.64
C TYR A 257 11.40 -0.46 16.35
N LYS A 258 11.52 -1.78 16.33
CA LYS A 258 11.93 -2.51 15.12
C LYS A 258 10.74 -2.72 14.22
N LEU A 259 10.79 -2.15 13.01
CA LEU A 259 9.72 -2.28 12.01
C LEU A 259 9.54 -3.74 11.57
N PRO A 260 8.39 -4.36 11.79
CA PRO A 260 8.09 -5.65 11.18
C PRO A 260 7.94 -5.49 9.66
N LYS A 261 8.18 -6.58 8.92
CA LYS A 261 7.87 -6.65 7.50
C LYS A 261 6.35 -6.61 7.33
N ALA A 262 5.88 -5.87 6.35
CA ALA A 262 4.48 -5.89 5.94
C ALA A 262 4.16 -7.26 5.33
N ASP A 263 3.87 -8.19 6.21
CA ASP A 263 3.44 -9.56 5.94
C ASP A 263 2.21 -9.83 6.81
N PHE A 264 1.07 -9.91 6.16
CA PHE A 264 -0.22 -10.06 6.82
C PHE A 264 -0.68 -11.52 6.87
N SER A 265 0.22 -12.48 6.68
CA SER A 265 -0.04 -13.92 6.73
C SER A 265 -0.63 -14.41 8.06
N GLU A 266 -0.45 -13.65 9.16
CA GLU A 266 -1.06 -13.93 10.45
C GLU A 266 -2.54 -13.52 10.57
N ASN A 267 -3.08 -12.81 9.59
CA ASN A 267 -4.49 -12.42 9.62
C ASN A 267 -5.37 -13.65 9.40
N LEU A 268 -6.47 -13.69 10.13
CA LEU A 268 -7.43 -14.81 10.04
C LEU A 268 -8.17 -14.82 8.70
N VAL A 269 -8.47 -13.63 8.18
CA VAL A 269 -8.98 -13.43 6.83
C VAL A 269 -7.80 -13.08 5.95
N MET A 270 -7.50 -13.95 5.00
CA MET A 270 -6.42 -13.73 4.06
C MET A 270 -6.76 -12.54 3.16
N ASP A 271 -5.75 -11.73 2.86
CA ASP A 271 -5.85 -10.72 1.82
C ASP A 271 -6.06 -11.39 0.44
N ARG A 272 -6.22 -10.61 -0.61
CA ARG A 272 -6.24 -11.15 -1.98
C ARG A 272 -4.90 -11.82 -2.26
N PRO A 273 -4.86 -13.17 -2.26
CA PRO A 273 -3.62 -13.85 -2.65
C PRO A 273 -3.43 -13.61 -4.15
N SER A 274 -2.30 -13.03 -4.51
CA SER A 274 -1.89 -12.94 -5.92
C SER A 274 -0.93 -14.07 -6.22
N ASP A 275 -1.03 -14.64 -7.42
CA ASP A 275 -0.17 -15.73 -7.90
C ASP A 275 -0.26 -17.02 -7.06
N VAL A 276 -1.40 -17.24 -6.42
CA VAL A 276 -1.68 -18.45 -5.62
C VAL A 276 -2.94 -19.10 -6.15
N GLU A 277 -2.88 -20.40 -6.35
CA GLU A 277 -4.05 -21.16 -6.76
C GLU A 277 -5.17 -21.12 -5.72
N PRO A 278 -6.43 -20.95 -6.13
CA PRO A 278 -7.57 -20.95 -5.22
C PRO A 278 -7.66 -22.27 -4.44
N THR A 279 -7.76 -22.18 -3.13
CA THR A 279 -8.01 -23.34 -2.27
C THR A 279 -9.50 -23.52 -2.11
N TYR A 280 -10.02 -24.70 -2.46
CA TYR A 280 -11.42 -25.05 -2.25
C TYR A 280 -11.59 -26.53 -1.99
N LEU A 281 -12.76 -26.91 -1.44
CA LEU A 281 -13.19 -28.28 -1.25
C LEU A 281 -14.63 -28.41 -1.75
N ILE A 282 -14.87 -29.43 -2.58
CA ILE A 282 -16.24 -29.78 -2.99
C ILE A 282 -16.57 -31.12 -2.36
N MET A 283 -17.67 -31.19 -1.62
CA MET A 283 -18.14 -32.40 -0.96
C MET A 283 -19.67 -32.42 -0.92
N GLY A 284 -20.29 -33.45 -1.51
CA GLY A 284 -21.75 -33.60 -1.52
C GLY A 284 -22.47 -32.39 -2.17
N GLY A 285 -21.93 -31.82 -3.24
CA GLY A 285 -22.51 -30.66 -3.90
C GLY A 285 -22.28 -29.32 -3.16
N LEU A 286 -21.59 -29.35 -2.01
CA LEU A 286 -21.24 -28.13 -1.24
C LEU A 286 -19.82 -27.69 -1.58
N VAL A 287 -19.64 -26.40 -1.84
CA VAL A 287 -18.33 -25.78 -2.13
C VAL A 287 -17.88 -24.97 -0.92
N PHE A 288 -16.75 -25.35 -0.35
CA PHE A 288 -16.13 -24.68 0.78
C PHE A 288 -14.88 -23.95 0.32
N VAL A 289 -14.69 -22.71 0.79
CA VAL A 289 -13.50 -21.88 0.54
C VAL A 289 -13.00 -21.25 1.82
N PRO A 290 -11.70 -20.91 1.92
CA PRO A 290 -11.23 -20.05 3.00
C PRO A 290 -11.89 -18.67 2.92
N LEU A 291 -12.28 -18.10 4.07
CA LEU A 291 -12.73 -16.71 4.11
C LEU A 291 -11.56 -15.80 3.76
N SER A 292 -11.70 -15.05 2.70
CA SER A 292 -10.69 -14.10 2.21
C SER A 292 -11.32 -12.73 1.93
N ALA A 293 -10.48 -11.71 1.85
CA ALA A 293 -10.92 -10.38 1.44
C ALA A 293 -11.50 -10.40 0.02
N GLU A 294 -11.00 -11.27 -0.85
CA GLU A 294 -11.56 -11.46 -2.19
C GLU A 294 -12.98 -12.04 -2.14
N PHE A 295 -13.22 -13.05 -1.31
CA PHE A 295 -14.57 -13.57 -1.08
C PHE A 295 -15.49 -12.47 -0.54
N LEU A 296 -15.04 -11.68 0.43
CA LEU A 296 -15.80 -10.55 0.97
C LEU A 296 -16.10 -9.49 -0.11
N SER A 297 -15.19 -9.26 -1.04
CA SER A 297 -15.39 -8.29 -2.13
C SER A 297 -16.48 -8.67 -3.12
N SER A 298 -17.01 -9.90 -3.08
CA SER A 298 -18.18 -10.30 -3.85
C SER A 298 -19.46 -9.52 -3.48
N TRP A 299 -19.48 -8.90 -2.28
CA TRP A 299 -20.53 -7.95 -1.86
C TRP A 299 -20.31 -6.51 -2.34
N GLY A 300 -19.34 -6.28 -3.23
CA GLY A 300 -19.02 -4.97 -3.80
C GLY A 300 -17.85 -4.26 -3.13
N SER A 301 -17.52 -3.06 -3.62
CA SER A 301 -16.39 -2.27 -3.10
C SER A 301 -16.58 -1.79 -1.64
N ASP A 302 -17.83 -1.68 -1.18
CA ASP A 302 -18.18 -1.30 0.20
C ASP A 302 -18.60 -2.53 1.04
N TRP A 303 -17.94 -3.67 0.80
CA TRP A 303 -18.25 -4.94 1.46
C TRP A 303 -18.17 -4.87 2.99
N GLN A 304 -17.39 -3.96 3.55
CA GLN A 304 -17.30 -3.76 5.00
C GLN A 304 -18.66 -3.41 5.62
N ARG A 305 -19.56 -2.82 4.82
CA ARG A 305 -20.93 -2.47 5.23
C ARG A 305 -21.99 -3.40 4.65
N SER A 306 -21.76 -3.92 3.45
CA SER A 306 -22.75 -4.72 2.70
C SER A 306 -22.66 -6.22 2.95
N ALA A 307 -21.50 -6.77 3.30
CA ALA A 307 -21.35 -8.17 3.62
C ALA A 307 -21.92 -8.51 5.01
N PRO A 308 -22.32 -9.78 5.25
CA PRO A 308 -22.83 -10.21 6.55
C PRO A 308 -21.85 -9.88 7.69
N PHE A 309 -22.32 -9.22 8.73
CA PHE A 309 -21.50 -8.76 9.87
C PHE A 309 -20.64 -9.89 10.45
N ARG A 310 -21.19 -11.10 10.58
CA ARG A 310 -20.45 -12.28 11.11
C ARG A 310 -19.23 -12.65 10.28
N LEU A 311 -19.16 -12.30 8.98
CA LEU A 311 -18.01 -12.52 8.13
C LEU A 311 -17.03 -11.35 8.24
N VAL A 312 -17.56 -10.11 8.19
CA VAL A 312 -16.76 -8.89 8.32
C VAL A 312 -16.05 -8.81 9.67
N PHE A 313 -16.69 -9.28 10.74
CA PHE A 313 -16.14 -9.31 12.09
C PHE A 313 -14.74 -9.94 12.17
N TYR A 314 -14.49 -10.96 11.35
CA TYR A 314 -13.21 -11.67 11.37
C TYR A 314 -12.11 -10.98 10.59
N ASN A 315 -12.42 -9.97 9.76
CA ASN A 315 -11.44 -9.31 8.89
C ASN A 315 -10.23 -8.74 9.66
N ASN A 316 -10.46 -8.20 10.86
CA ASN A 316 -9.41 -7.60 11.69
C ASN A 316 -8.91 -8.54 12.80
N GLN A 317 -9.27 -9.83 12.73
CA GLN A 317 -8.85 -10.80 13.74
C GLN A 317 -7.54 -11.48 13.32
N LYS A 318 -6.69 -11.74 14.31
CA LYS A 318 -5.50 -12.56 14.11
C LYS A 318 -5.83 -14.04 14.33
N ALA A 319 -5.21 -14.90 13.56
CA ALA A 319 -5.34 -16.34 13.73
C ALA A 319 -4.88 -16.76 15.15
N LYS A 320 -5.66 -17.62 15.81
CA LYS A 320 -5.27 -18.23 17.09
C LYS A 320 -4.25 -19.34 16.84
N LYS A 321 -3.61 -19.80 17.93
CA LYS A 321 -2.71 -20.97 17.87
C LYS A 321 -3.44 -22.15 17.20
N ASN A 322 -2.85 -22.75 16.21
CA ASN A 322 -3.37 -23.86 15.39
C ASN A 322 -4.58 -23.50 14.47
N GLN A 323 -4.91 -22.26 14.31
CA GLN A 323 -5.90 -21.77 13.35
C GLN A 323 -5.20 -21.10 12.19
N LYS A 324 -5.49 -21.52 10.95
CA LYS A 324 -4.90 -20.91 9.74
C LYS A 324 -5.89 -19.98 9.04
N SER A 325 -7.14 -20.37 8.98
CA SER A 325 -8.19 -19.62 8.28
C SER A 325 -9.56 -19.96 8.87
N LEU A 326 -10.57 -19.26 8.41
CA LEU A 326 -11.98 -19.67 8.54
C LEU A 326 -12.43 -20.28 7.21
N VAL A 327 -13.23 -21.31 7.28
CA VAL A 327 -13.82 -21.95 6.11
C VAL A 327 -15.29 -21.54 6.03
N VAL A 328 -15.73 -21.14 4.87
CA VAL A 328 -17.12 -20.76 4.59
C VAL A 328 -17.71 -21.63 3.50
N LEU A 329 -18.99 -21.92 3.60
CA LEU A 329 -19.77 -22.49 2.50
C LEU A 329 -20.06 -21.37 1.51
N SER A 330 -19.46 -21.44 0.33
CA SER A 330 -19.53 -20.38 -0.69
C SER A 330 -20.64 -20.62 -1.70
N LEU A 331 -20.91 -21.88 -2.00
CA LEU A 331 -21.89 -22.26 -3.02
C LEU A 331 -22.47 -23.64 -2.72
N VAL A 332 -23.73 -23.81 -3.06
CA VAL A 332 -24.40 -25.11 -3.17
C VAL A 332 -24.62 -25.38 -4.66
N LEU A 333 -24.00 -26.45 -5.17
CA LEU A 333 -24.17 -26.83 -6.56
C LEU A 333 -25.60 -27.38 -6.76
N PRO A 334 -26.26 -27.09 -7.88
CA PRO A 334 -27.55 -27.64 -8.16
C PRO A 334 -27.45 -29.18 -8.34
N ASP A 335 -28.45 -29.90 -7.87
CA ASP A 335 -28.61 -31.32 -8.21
C ASP A 335 -28.90 -31.42 -9.71
N PHE A 336 -28.19 -32.32 -10.37
CA PHE A 336 -28.42 -32.67 -11.77
C PHE A 336 -29.28 -33.93 -11.85
#